data_da12c98f4f9ec5f12b267a5e51f382f0
#
_entry.id   da12c98f4f9ec5f12b267a5e51f382f0
#
_cell.length_a   1.000
_cell.length_b   1.000
_cell.length_c   1.000
_cell.angle_alpha   90.00
_cell.angle_beta   90.00
_cell.angle_gamma   90.00
#
_symmetry.space_group_name_H-M   'P 1'
#
loop_
_entity.id
_entity.type
_entity.pdbx_description
1 polymer ?
#
loop_
_entity_poly.entity_id
_entity_poly.type
_entity_poly.pdbx_seq_one_letter_code
_entity_poly.pdbx_strand_id
1 'polypeptide(L)'
;MKIMVTGAGGFVGSRLVAYYGEKYDVWGVTHKDLDLTDEAAVFKTVENYRPDVLLHCAAISDVAECSKKPELSHAVNVLGTEYLAKACGKTGTKLVMCSSDQVYFRKRGEQESLDAYLEPHWEDCIETPEPLYGKQKLQGEELCLKYQPESVVLRLSWMYDSLTEDELAKGRRNLATMLREMLDQNQSRKFSDTDHRGVTDVTLVVKNMEAAWKLPGGIYNYGSSNDANMYETVRRVMASFGQEALAEKATGGNVRNLMMRTDKLARHGIFFPDTAAGLEAFLRK
;
A
#
# COMPACT_ATOMS: atom_id res chain seq x y z
N MET A 1 8.43 -24.03 3.47
CA MET A 1 8.87 -22.70 2.99
C MET A 1 8.90 -21.78 4.20
N LYS A 2 10.00 -21.05 4.38
CA LYS A 2 10.18 -20.06 5.44
C LYS A 2 9.86 -18.66 4.91
N ILE A 3 9.00 -17.96 5.61
CA ILE A 3 8.63 -16.58 5.26
C ILE A 3 9.01 -15.66 6.42
N MET A 4 9.72 -14.57 6.11
CA MET A 4 9.98 -13.51 7.05
C MET A 4 9.12 -12.30 6.69
N VAL A 5 8.40 -11.71 7.66
CA VAL A 5 7.55 -10.54 7.45
C VAL A 5 8.06 -9.42 8.35
N THR A 6 8.68 -8.39 7.80
CA THR A 6 9.02 -7.19 8.56
C THR A 6 7.80 -6.26 8.68
N GLY A 7 7.72 -5.49 9.76
CA GLY A 7 6.53 -4.69 10.02
C GLY A 7 5.31 -5.51 10.44
N ALA A 8 5.54 -6.65 11.09
CA ALA A 8 4.51 -7.61 11.51
C ALA A 8 3.45 -7.03 12.46
N GLY A 9 3.73 -5.92 13.15
CA GLY A 9 2.75 -5.19 13.97
C GLY A 9 1.92 -4.17 13.20
N GLY A 10 2.20 -3.95 11.90
CA GLY A 10 1.49 -3.01 11.04
C GLY A 10 0.22 -3.59 10.42
N PHE A 11 -0.54 -2.72 9.69
CA PHE A 11 -1.83 -3.07 9.11
C PHE A 11 -1.74 -4.23 8.11
N VAL A 12 -0.78 -4.21 7.19
CA VAL A 12 -0.59 -5.29 6.20
C VAL A 12 0.17 -6.46 6.81
N GLY A 13 1.29 -6.18 7.51
CA GLY A 13 2.17 -7.21 8.03
C GLY A 13 1.50 -8.16 9.01
N SER A 14 0.65 -7.67 9.92
CA SER A 14 -0.08 -8.51 10.88
C SER A 14 -1.04 -9.49 10.18
N ARG A 15 -1.69 -9.04 9.11
CA ARG A 15 -2.61 -9.86 8.32
C ARG A 15 -1.89 -10.91 7.48
N LEU A 16 -0.71 -10.57 6.96
CA LEU A 16 0.16 -11.53 6.27
C LEU A 16 0.64 -12.64 7.22
N VAL A 17 1.10 -12.27 8.43
CA VAL A 17 1.52 -13.23 9.45
C VAL A 17 0.36 -14.16 9.82
N ALA A 18 -0.82 -13.62 10.08
CA ALA A 18 -1.99 -14.42 10.45
C ALA A 18 -2.40 -15.37 9.31
N TYR A 19 -2.51 -14.88 8.08
CA TYR A 19 -2.99 -15.69 6.96
C TYR A 19 -1.99 -16.76 6.52
N TYR A 20 -0.71 -16.41 6.42
CA TYR A 20 0.31 -17.35 5.94
C TYR A 20 0.88 -18.24 7.04
N GLY A 21 0.76 -17.85 8.30
CA GLY A 21 1.16 -18.69 9.46
C GLY A 21 0.39 -20.00 9.57
N GLU A 22 -0.80 -20.09 8.94
CA GLU A 22 -1.56 -21.35 8.85
C GLU A 22 -0.99 -22.33 7.81
N LYS A 23 -0.15 -21.85 6.87
CA LYS A 23 0.32 -22.64 5.72
C LYS A 23 1.83 -22.83 5.69
N TYR A 24 2.58 -21.91 6.25
CA TYR A 24 4.04 -21.80 6.13
C TYR A 24 4.69 -21.54 7.48
N ASP A 25 5.99 -21.76 7.57
CA ASP A 25 6.82 -21.32 8.69
C ASP A 25 7.04 -19.79 8.56
N VAL A 26 6.23 -18.99 9.29
CA VAL A 26 6.21 -17.54 9.20
C VAL A 26 6.80 -16.91 10.45
N TRP A 27 7.84 -16.14 10.28
CA TRP A 27 8.38 -15.29 11.33
C TRP A 27 7.97 -13.82 11.09
N GLY A 28 7.08 -13.32 11.95
CA GLY A 28 6.69 -11.93 12.00
C GLY A 28 7.70 -11.12 12.83
N VAL A 29 8.35 -10.14 12.20
CA VAL A 29 9.40 -9.32 12.80
C VAL A 29 8.89 -7.91 13.04
N THR A 30 8.95 -7.46 14.29
CA THR A 30 8.62 -6.09 14.71
C THR A 30 9.91 -5.29 14.96
N HIS A 31 9.77 -3.97 15.19
CA HIS A 31 10.92 -3.11 15.56
C HIS A 31 11.59 -3.51 16.88
N LYS A 32 10.93 -4.32 17.72
CA LYS A 32 11.51 -4.86 18.97
C LYS A 32 12.41 -6.06 18.70
N ASP A 33 12.14 -6.78 17.62
CA ASP A 33 12.89 -7.99 17.23
C ASP A 33 14.08 -7.64 16.35
N LEU A 34 13.94 -6.59 15.50
CA LEU A 34 14.95 -6.15 14.56
C LEU A 34 14.82 -4.64 14.32
N ASP A 35 15.88 -3.91 14.67
CA ASP A 35 16.05 -2.53 14.25
C ASP A 35 16.59 -2.49 12.81
N LEU A 36 15.77 -2.02 11.87
CA LEU A 36 16.14 -1.92 10.46
C LEU A 36 17.21 -0.84 10.19
N THR A 37 17.50 0.03 11.16
CA THR A 37 18.55 1.04 11.04
C THR A 37 19.93 0.49 11.38
N ASP A 38 20.02 -0.73 11.95
CA ASP A 38 21.26 -1.45 12.22
C ASP A 38 21.58 -2.43 11.08
N GLU A 39 22.47 -2.03 10.18
CA GLU A 39 22.89 -2.84 9.03
C GLU A 39 23.40 -4.23 9.45
N ALA A 40 24.25 -4.30 10.48
CA ALA A 40 24.85 -5.56 10.93
C ALA A 40 23.81 -6.52 11.50
N ALA A 41 22.84 -5.98 12.26
CA ALA A 41 21.71 -6.77 12.79
C ALA A 41 20.83 -7.29 11.65
N VAL A 42 20.54 -6.48 10.62
CA VAL A 42 19.76 -6.90 9.45
C VAL A 42 20.43 -8.05 8.72
N PHE A 43 21.71 -7.92 8.39
CA PHE A 43 22.46 -8.98 7.71
C PHE A 43 22.49 -10.27 8.54
N LYS A 44 22.86 -10.18 9.81
CA LYS A 44 22.92 -11.34 10.72
C LYS A 44 21.57 -12.04 10.81
N THR A 45 20.48 -11.28 10.87
CA THR A 45 19.14 -11.83 11.00
C THR A 45 18.71 -12.59 9.76
N VAL A 46 18.89 -12.00 8.57
CA VAL A 46 18.52 -12.65 7.29
C VAL A 46 19.42 -13.86 7.02
N GLU A 47 20.72 -13.77 7.29
CA GLU A 47 21.68 -14.88 7.10
C GLU A 47 21.41 -16.07 8.04
N ASN A 48 21.01 -15.79 9.28
CA ASN A 48 20.70 -16.85 10.28
C ASN A 48 19.36 -17.53 10.00
N TYR A 49 18.31 -16.76 9.71
CA TYR A 49 16.97 -17.30 9.47
C TYR A 49 16.85 -17.94 8.09
N ARG A 50 17.51 -17.39 7.07
CA ARG A 50 17.47 -17.80 5.65
C ARG A 50 16.05 -18.02 5.16
N PRO A 51 15.24 -16.97 5.09
CA PRO A 51 13.88 -17.09 4.55
C PRO A 51 13.92 -17.40 3.05
N ASP A 52 12.99 -18.22 2.57
CA ASP A 52 12.75 -18.39 1.14
C ASP A 52 12.18 -17.11 0.54
N VAL A 53 11.28 -16.44 1.29
CA VAL A 53 10.63 -15.18 0.93
C VAL A 53 10.69 -14.20 2.10
N LEU A 54 11.07 -12.95 1.82
CA LEU A 54 11.01 -11.84 2.76
C LEU A 54 9.96 -10.83 2.27
N LEU A 55 8.88 -10.64 3.04
CA LEU A 55 7.84 -9.65 2.80
C LEU A 55 8.15 -8.41 3.62
N HIS A 56 8.63 -7.35 2.95
CA HIS A 56 9.05 -6.11 3.60
C HIS A 56 7.90 -5.12 3.66
N CYS A 57 7.19 -5.11 4.80
CA CYS A 57 6.07 -4.20 5.08
C CYS A 57 6.43 -3.10 6.09
N ALA A 58 7.62 -3.16 6.70
CA ALA A 58 8.04 -2.16 7.67
C ALA A 58 8.29 -0.81 6.99
N ALA A 59 7.69 0.23 7.53
CA ALA A 59 7.94 1.61 7.14
C ALA A 59 7.38 2.57 8.20
N ILE A 60 7.92 3.77 8.29
CA ILE A 60 7.22 4.93 8.83
C ILE A 60 6.35 5.45 7.67
N SER A 61 5.04 5.12 7.71
CA SER A 61 4.12 5.34 6.58
C SER A 61 3.24 6.59 6.73
N ASP A 62 3.24 7.21 7.91
CA ASP A 62 2.55 8.47 8.13
C ASP A 62 3.34 9.61 7.49
N VAL A 63 2.72 10.31 6.53
CA VAL A 63 3.36 11.40 5.76
C VAL A 63 3.78 12.55 6.66
N ALA A 64 2.97 12.88 7.67
CA ALA A 64 3.28 13.96 8.60
C ALA A 64 4.43 13.56 9.54
N GLU A 65 4.46 12.31 9.99
CA GLU A 65 5.56 11.78 10.81
C GLU A 65 6.89 11.75 10.07
N CYS A 66 6.88 11.36 8.78
CA CYS A 66 8.08 11.43 7.93
C CYS A 66 8.62 12.87 7.84
N SER A 67 7.73 13.85 7.66
CA SER A 67 8.13 15.27 7.60
C SER A 67 8.63 15.81 8.94
N LYS A 68 8.11 15.32 10.07
CA LYS A 68 8.55 15.69 11.41
C LYS A 68 9.89 15.07 11.81
N LYS A 69 10.16 13.84 11.34
CA LYS A 69 11.37 13.07 11.66
C LYS A 69 12.06 12.56 10.40
N PRO A 70 12.55 13.47 9.54
CA PRO A 70 13.05 13.11 8.21
C PRO A 70 14.25 12.15 8.25
N GLU A 71 15.16 12.33 9.18
CA GLU A 71 16.36 11.48 9.35
C GLU A 71 15.97 10.06 9.77
N LEU A 72 15.09 9.92 10.76
CA LEU A 72 14.61 8.62 11.21
C LEU A 72 13.81 7.91 10.11
N SER A 73 12.91 8.65 9.44
CA SER A 73 12.13 8.05 8.37
C SER A 73 13.00 7.64 7.17
N HIS A 74 14.06 8.39 6.86
CA HIS A 74 15.04 8.01 5.85
C HIS A 74 15.81 6.74 6.28
N ALA A 75 16.29 6.70 7.53
CA ALA A 75 17.01 5.53 8.03
C ALA A 75 16.16 4.24 7.96
N VAL A 76 14.86 4.32 8.31
CA VAL A 76 13.97 3.15 8.27
C VAL A 76 13.52 2.83 6.84
N ASN A 77 12.99 3.83 6.11
CA ASN A 77 12.32 3.60 4.82
C ASN A 77 13.29 3.39 3.66
N VAL A 78 14.48 4.00 3.72
CA VAL A 78 15.48 3.95 2.64
C VAL A 78 16.62 3.02 3.00
N LEU A 79 17.38 3.33 4.07
CA LEU A 79 18.56 2.54 4.44
C LEU A 79 18.16 1.14 4.91
N GLY A 80 17.10 1.01 5.71
CA GLY A 80 16.58 -0.31 6.13
C GLY A 80 16.15 -1.18 4.95
N THR A 81 15.53 -0.59 3.92
CA THR A 81 15.21 -1.29 2.67
C THR A 81 16.47 -1.71 1.92
N GLU A 82 17.47 -0.81 1.84
CA GLU A 82 18.77 -1.11 1.21
C GLU A 82 19.45 -2.30 1.89
N TYR A 83 19.51 -2.30 3.23
CA TYR A 83 20.16 -3.37 3.99
C TYR A 83 19.47 -4.72 3.78
N LEU A 84 18.14 -4.73 3.78
CA LEU A 84 17.35 -5.93 3.48
C LEU A 84 17.61 -6.42 2.05
N ALA A 85 17.63 -5.52 1.07
CA ALA A 85 17.86 -5.89 -0.32
C ALA A 85 19.28 -6.50 -0.52
N LYS A 86 20.30 -5.89 0.07
CA LYS A 86 21.68 -6.43 0.08
C LYS A 86 21.75 -7.82 0.75
N ALA A 87 21.11 -7.98 1.91
CA ALA A 87 21.11 -9.24 2.64
C ALA A 87 20.36 -10.34 1.86
N CYS A 88 19.21 -10.00 1.24
CA CYS A 88 18.45 -10.92 0.39
C CYS A 88 19.23 -11.30 -0.87
N GLY A 89 19.91 -10.34 -1.52
CA GLY A 89 20.79 -10.62 -2.66
C GLY A 89 21.91 -11.60 -2.32
N LYS A 90 22.52 -11.46 -1.14
CA LYS A 90 23.58 -12.35 -0.66
C LYS A 90 23.08 -13.76 -0.32
N THR A 91 21.87 -13.90 0.20
CA THR A 91 21.30 -15.19 0.65
C THR A 91 20.47 -15.91 -0.41
N GLY A 92 20.16 -15.25 -1.54
CA GLY A 92 19.25 -15.75 -2.56
C GLY A 92 17.76 -15.72 -2.12
N THR A 93 17.44 -14.94 -1.09
CA THR A 93 16.08 -14.75 -0.59
C THR A 93 15.23 -13.95 -1.59
N LYS A 94 14.02 -14.39 -1.91
CA LYS A 94 13.07 -13.61 -2.71
C LYS A 94 12.55 -12.44 -1.87
N LEU A 95 12.85 -11.22 -2.27
CA LEU A 95 12.38 -10.01 -1.60
C LEU A 95 11.12 -9.48 -2.26
N VAL A 96 10.08 -9.22 -1.46
CA VAL A 96 8.87 -8.49 -1.87
C VAL A 96 8.76 -7.24 -1.02
N MET A 97 8.91 -6.09 -1.66
CA MET A 97 8.84 -4.78 -1.01
C MET A 97 7.45 -4.19 -1.17
N CYS A 98 6.78 -3.86 -0.07
CA CYS A 98 5.57 -3.03 -0.07
C CYS A 98 5.96 -1.56 -0.25
N SER A 99 5.75 -1.03 -1.45
CA SER A 99 5.81 0.39 -1.77
C SER A 99 4.42 1.03 -1.67
N SER A 100 4.19 2.18 -2.28
CA SER A 100 2.96 2.96 -2.13
C SER A 100 2.62 3.74 -3.38
N ASP A 101 1.33 3.98 -3.61
CA ASP A 101 0.81 4.94 -4.59
C ASP A 101 1.32 6.37 -4.38
N GLN A 102 1.83 6.70 -3.18
CA GLN A 102 2.39 8.02 -2.87
C GLN A 102 3.62 8.38 -3.73
N VAL A 103 4.23 7.41 -4.41
CA VAL A 103 5.29 7.66 -5.40
C VAL A 103 4.77 8.45 -6.62
N TYR A 104 3.47 8.41 -6.87
CA TYR A 104 2.82 9.14 -7.96
C TYR A 104 2.32 10.53 -7.57
N PHE A 105 2.31 10.87 -6.28
CA PHE A 105 1.77 12.15 -5.83
C PHE A 105 2.70 13.29 -6.19
N ARG A 106 2.36 14.02 -7.26
CA ARG A 106 3.01 15.25 -7.71
C ARG A 106 2.02 16.39 -7.85
N LYS A 107 2.52 17.60 -7.99
CA LYS A 107 1.70 18.73 -8.44
C LYS A 107 1.45 18.65 -9.95
N ARG A 108 0.27 19.07 -10.35
CA ARG A 108 -0.02 19.26 -11.76
C ARG A 108 0.87 20.36 -12.33
N GLY A 109 1.45 20.13 -13.51
CA GLY A 109 2.22 21.12 -14.23
C GLY A 109 1.36 22.31 -14.68
N GLU A 110 1.94 23.51 -14.75
CA GLU A 110 1.18 24.74 -15.11
C GLU A 110 0.51 24.65 -16.48
N GLN A 111 1.15 23.99 -17.43
CA GLN A 111 0.65 23.83 -18.81
C GLN A 111 -0.04 22.48 -19.05
N GLU A 112 -0.10 21.63 -18.06
CA GLU A 112 -0.70 20.32 -18.15
C GLU A 112 -2.23 20.44 -18.05
N SER A 113 -2.97 19.83 -18.99
CA SER A 113 -4.42 19.76 -18.90
C SER A 113 -4.85 18.90 -17.71
N LEU A 114 -6.06 19.12 -17.18
CA LEU A 114 -6.59 18.32 -16.11
C LEU A 114 -6.73 16.84 -16.51
N ASP A 115 -7.21 16.59 -17.73
CA ASP A 115 -7.40 15.24 -18.24
C ASP A 115 -6.08 14.48 -18.34
N ALA A 116 -5.02 15.12 -18.85
CA ALA A 116 -3.70 14.50 -18.89
C ALA A 116 -3.13 14.20 -17.49
N TYR A 117 -3.35 15.13 -16.55
CA TYR A 117 -2.95 14.92 -15.16
C TYR A 117 -3.72 13.77 -14.47
N LEU A 118 -4.98 13.55 -14.86
CA LEU A 118 -5.85 12.51 -14.27
C LEU A 118 -5.73 11.15 -14.96
N GLU A 119 -4.84 10.98 -15.94
CA GLU A 119 -4.54 9.64 -16.47
C GLU A 119 -3.99 8.75 -15.35
N PRO A 120 -4.48 7.50 -15.21
CA PRO A 120 -3.91 6.54 -14.26
C PRO A 120 -2.46 6.19 -14.57
N HIS A 121 -1.63 6.11 -13.55
CA HIS A 121 -0.19 5.92 -13.67
C HIS A 121 0.20 4.49 -14.05
N TRP A 122 1.13 4.37 -14.99
CA TRP A 122 1.87 3.14 -15.28
C TRP A 122 3.06 2.99 -14.32
N GLU A 123 3.59 1.76 -14.21
CA GLU A 123 4.73 1.49 -13.33
C GLU A 123 6.03 2.16 -13.76
N ASP A 124 6.18 2.46 -15.03
CA ASP A 124 7.32 3.14 -15.64
C ASP A 124 7.21 4.67 -15.67
N CYS A 125 6.11 5.24 -15.18
CA CYS A 125 5.99 6.67 -14.98
C CYS A 125 7.09 7.17 -14.04
N ILE A 126 7.90 8.10 -14.51
CA ILE A 126 8.93 8.79 -13.71
C ILE A 126 8.29 10.04 -13.15
N GLU A 127 7.98 9.99 -11.85
CA GLU A 127 7.39 11.12 -11.14
C GLU A 127 8.35 11.66 -10.09
N THR A 128 8.16 12.92 -9.71
CA THR A 128 8.85 13.51 -8.56
C THR A 128 7.85 13.67 -7.42
N PRO A 129 7.78 12.73 -6.48
CA PRO A 129 6.81 12.79 -5.41
C PRO A 129 6.94 14.05 -4.58
N GLU A 130 5.81 14.68 -4.23
CA GLU A 130 5.80 15.84 -3.32
C GLU A 130 6.10 15.43 -1.87
N PRO A 131 5.38 14.42 -1.29
CA PRO A 131 5.60 14.04 0.08
C PRO A 131 6.93 13.34 0.26
N LEU A 132 7.59 13.64 1.40
CA LEU A 132 8.86 12.98 1.76
C LEU A 132 8.71 11.46 1.80
N TYR A 133 7.58 10.95 2.29
CA TYR A 133 7.28 9.52 2.28
C TYR A 133 7.32 8.92 0.87
N GLY A 134 6.68 9.57 -0.11
CA GLY A 134 6.72 9.13 -1.52
C GLY A 134 8.14 9.11 -2.08
N LYS A 135 8.94 10.16 -1.80
CA LYS A 135 10.36 10.23 -2.19
C LYS A 135 11.17 9.10 -1.61
N GLN A 136 10.99 8.82 -0.31
CA GLN A 136 11.70 7.73 0.37
C GLN A 136 11.27 6.35 -0.15
N LYS A 137 9.99 6.15 -0.49
CA LYS A 137 9.53 4.91 -1.11
C LYS A 137 10.16 4.70 -2.48
N LEU A 138 10.21 5.74 -3.31
CA LEU A 138 10.85 5.68 -4.63
C LEU A 138 12.34 5.35 -4.53
N GLN A 139 13.08 5.99 -3.61
CA GLN A 139 14.48 5.66 -3.33
C GLN A 139 14.65 4.21 -2.86
N GLY A 140 13.76 3.73 -2.00
CA GLY A 140 13.75 2.34 -1.55
C GLY A 140 13.51 1.35 -2.70
N GLU A 141 12.59 1.65 -3.65
CA GLU A 141 12.37 0.85 -4.86
C GLU A 141 13.65 0.71 -5.70
N GLU A 142 14.33 1.83 -5.96
CA GLU A 142 15.59 1.87 -6.72
C GLU A 142 16.68 1.02 -6.06
N LEU A 143 16.88 1.18 -4.75
CA LEU A 143 17.86 0.42 -3.99
C LEU A 143 17.51 -1.07 -3.90
N CYS A 144 16.22 -1.38 -3.74
CA CYS A 144 15.72 -2.74 -3.71
C CYS A 144 16.08 -3.49 -5.00
N LEU A 145 15.75 -2.92 -6.16
CA LEU A 145 16.04 -3.52 -7.47
C LEU A 145 17.53 -3.49 -7.83
N LYS A 146 18.28 -2.49 -7.33
CA LYS A 146 19.73 -2.41 -7.54
C LYS A 146 20.48 -3.56 -6.87
N TYR A 147 20.12 -3.89 -5.63
CA TYR A 147 20.85 -4.90 -4.85
C TYR A 147 20.25 -6.29 -4.92
N GLN A 148 18.95 -6.39 -5.25
CA GLN A 148 18.27 -7.65 -5.48
C GLN A 148 17.34 -7.51 -6.71
N PRO A 149 17.88 -7.65 -7.95
CA PRO A 149 17.12 -7.43 -9.19
C PRO A 149 15.88 -8.31 -9.34
N GLU A 150 15.87 -9.50 -8.71
CA GLU A 150 14.71 -10.39 -8.69
C GLU A 150 13.64 -9.98 -7.67
N SER A 151 13.83 -8.87 -6.97
CA SER A 151 12.83 -8.35 -6.04
C SER A 151 11.54 -7.95 -6.76
N VAL A 152 10.43 -8.17 -6.08
CA VAL A 152 9.12 -7.67 -6.51
C VAL A 152 8.77 -6.45 -5.66
N VAL A 153 8.56 -5.33 -6.30
CA VAL A 153 8.13 -4.08 -5.66
C VAL A 153 6.65 -3.89 -5.93
N LEU A 154 5.86 -3.81 -4.88
CA LEU A 154 4.40 -3.66 -4.95
C LEU A 154 4.01 -2.25 -4.52
N ARG A 155 3.58 -1.40 -5.45
CA ARG A 155 2.99 -0.09 -5.15
C ARG A 155 1.56 -0.30 -4.70
N LEU A 156 1.34 -0.25 -3.39
CA LEU A 156 0.03 -0.47 -2.79
C LEU A 156 -0.81 0.80 -2.88
N SER A 157 -2.10 0.65 -3.21
CA SER A 157 -3.10 1.71 -3.03
C SER A 157 -3.49 1.84 -1.56
N TRP A 158 -4.27 2.86 -1.21
CA TRP A 158 -4.89 2.93 0.11
C TRP A 158 -5.77 1.69 0.35
N MET A 159 -5.89 1.27 1.63
CA MET A 159 -6.53 -0.01 1.95
C MET A 159 -7.60 0.15 3.03
N TYR A 160 -8.58 -0.77 2.98
CA TYR A 160 -9.61 -0.92 4.01
C TYR A 160 -9.74 -2.39 4.46
N ASP A 161 -10.37 -2.58 5.60
CA ASP A 161 -10.74 -3.87 6.17
C ASP A 161 -11.84 -3.69 7.22
N SER A 162 -12.40 -4.81 7.68
CA SER A 162 -13.06 -4.87 8.99
C SER A 162 -12.00 -4.64 10.05
N LEU A 163 -12.18 -3.60 10.86
CA LEU A 163 -11.28 -3.36 11.99
C LEU A 163 -11.71 -4.22 13.17
N THR A 164 -10.72 -4.75 13.89
CA THR A 164 -10.97 -5.45 15.15
C THR A 164 -11.47 -4.49 16.22
N GLU A 165 -12.10 -5.00 17.26
CA GLU A 165 -12.54 -4.18 18.41
C GLU A 165 -11.38 -3.38 19.01
N ASP A 166 -10.20 -3.99 19.11
CA ASP A 166 -8.98 -3.33 19.61
C ASP A 166 -8.51 -2.18 18.68
N GLU A 167 -8.59 -2.37 17.35
CA GLU A 167 -8.27 -1.31 16.39
C GLU A 167 -9.29 -0.16 16.46
N LEU A 168 -10.57 -0.47 16.61
CA LEU A 168 -11.64 0.52 16.79
C LEU A 168 -11.47 1.28 18.11
N ALA A 169 -11.17 0.58 19.21
CA ALA A 169 -10.91 1.19 20.53
C ALA A 169 -9.72 2.14 20.51
N LYS A 170 -8.70 1.85 19.68
CA LYS A 170 -7.56 2.74 19.42
C LYS A 170 -7.89 3.91 18.47
N GLY A 171 -9.16 4.09 18.11
CA GLY A 171 -9.63 5.17 17.24
C GLY A 171 -9.25 4.98 15.76
N ARG A 172 -8.82 3.80 15.35
CA ARG A 172 -8.55 3.53 13.93
C ARG A 172 -9.84 3.60 13.13
N ARG A 173 -9.75 4.17 11.95
CA ARG A 173 -10.84 4.27 10.98
C ARG A 173 -10.26 4.04 9.58
N ASN A 174 -11.06 3.46 8.71
CA ASN A 174 -10.79 3.39 7.27
C ASN A 174 -12.05 3.72 6.48
N LEU A 175 -11.93 3.77 5.16
CA LEU A 175 -13.07 4.16 4.31
C LEU A 175 -14.27 3.21 4.51
N ALA A 176 -14.05 1.90 4.52
CA ALA A 176 -15.15 0.94 4.63
C ALA A 176 -15.90 1.03 5.96
N THR A 177 -15.18 1.18 7.09
CA THR A 177 -15.84 1.39 8.40
C THR A 177 -16.62 2.68 8.44
N MET A 178 -16.09 3.76 7.83
CA MET A 178 -16.80 5.03 7.73
C MET A 178 -18.08 4.92 6.88
N LEU A 179 -18.04 4.20 5.75
CA LEU A 179 -19.19 3.98 4.91
C LEU A 179 -20.26 3.11 5.61
N ARG A 180 -19.84 2.10 6.38
CA ARG A 180 -20.74 1.30 7.22
C ARG A 180 -21.45 2.17 8.24
N GLU A 181 -20.72 3.00 8.98
CA GLU A 181 -21.31 3.95 9.95
C GLU A 181 -22.31 4.90 9.28
N MET A 182 -22.02 5.39 8.06
CA MET A 182 -22.97 6.24 7.31
C MET A 182 -24.27 5.52 7.00
N LEU A 183 -24.19 4.26 6.53
CA LEU A 183 -25.37 3.44 6.24
C LEU A 183 -26.18 3.13 7.51
N ASP A 184 -25.50 2.69 8.58
CA ASP A 184 -26.16 2.27 9.83
C ASP A 184 -26.83 3.43 10.58
N GLN A 185 -26.20 4.62 10.52
CA GLN A 185 -26.67 5.82 11.23
C GLN A 185 -27.46 6.78 10.35
N ASN A 186 -27.60 6.49 9.05
CA ASN A 186 -28.19 7.38 8.05
C ASN A 186 -27.58 8.80 8.12
N GLN A 187 -26.24 8.89 8.24
CA GLN A 187 -25.50 10.14 8.43
C GLN A 187 -24.67 10.47 7.19
N SER A 188 -24.87 11.67 6.65
CA SER A 188 -24.05 12.15 5.53
C SER A 188 -22.63 12.53 5.95
N ARG A 189 -21.69 12.40 4.99
CA ARG A 189 -20.31 12.85 5.13
C ARG A 189 -19.79 13.44 3.81
N LYS A 190 -18.83 14.36 3.95
CA LYS A 190 -18.19 15.03 2.81
C LYS A 190 -16.97 14.28 2.30
N PHE A 191 -16.90 14.13 0.98
CA PHE A 191 -15.80 13.50 0.26
C PHE A 191 -15.23 14.45 -0.80
N SER A 192 -13.92 14.41 -0.98
CA SER A 192 -13.21 15.29 -1.89
C SER A 192 -13.55 14.99 -3.35
N ASP A 193 -13.81 16.02 -4.13
CA ASP A 193 -13.96 15.97 -5.59
C ASP A 193 -12.61 16.17 -6.33
N THR A 194 -11.52 16.33 -5.57
CA THR A 194 -10.16 16.53 -6.10
C THR A 194 -9.18 15.44 -5.74
N ASP A 195 -9.59 14.42 -4.96
CA ASP A 195 -8.76 13.27 -4.59
C ASP A 195 -9.12 12.06 -5.47
N HIS A 196 -8.23 11.67 -6.37
CA HIS A 196 -8.38 10.55 -7.29
C HIS A 196 -7.42 9.44 -6.90
N ARG A 197 -7.95 8.28 -6.47
CA ARG A 197 -7.16 7.13 -6.03
C ARG A 197 -7.93 5.82 -6.01
N GLY A 198 -7.22 4.71 -6.09
CA GLY A 198 -7.75 3.41 -5.75
C GLY A 198 -7.78 3.16 -4.23
N VAL A 199 -8.74 2.36 -3.77
CA VAL A 199 -8.82 1.88 -2.38
C VAL A 199 -9.14 0.39 -2.40
N THR A 200 -8.34 -0.43 -1.73
CA THR A 200 -8.33 -1.89 -1.88
C THR A 200 -8.68 -2.61 -0.57
N ASP A 201 -9.45 -3.69 -0.67
CA ASP A 201 -9.65 -4.65 0.44
C ASP A 201 -8.30 -5.32 0.76
N VAL A 202 -7.79 -5.11 1.98
CA VAL A 202 -6.51 -5.69 2.40
C VAL A 202 -6.54 -7.21 2.42
N THR A 203 -7.72 -7.83 2.58
CA THR A 203 -7.88 -9.29 2.49
C THR A 203 -7.47 -9.80 1.11
N LEU A 204 -7.79 -9.06 0.05
CA LEU A 204 -7.38 -9.40 -1.32
C LEU A 204 -5.88 -9.15 -1.54
N VAL A 205 -5.33 -8.09 -0.95
CA VAL A 205 -3.87 -7.83 -0.94
C VAL A 205 -3.13 -9.02 -0.35
N VAL A 206 -3.59 -9.52 0.80
CA VAL A 206 -2.99 -10.67 1.50
C VAL A 206 -3.16 -11.96 0.71
N LYS A 207 -4.36 -12.26 0.22
CA LYS A 207 -4.63 -13.51 -0.55
C LYS A 207 -3.83 -13.59 -1.84
N ASN A 208 -3.64 -12.48 -2.52
CA ASN A 208 -2.87 -12.42 -3.76
C ASN A 208 -1.35 -12.37 -3.56
N MET A 209 -0.86 -12.22 -2.32
CA MET A 209 0.57 -12.08 -2.04
C MET A 209 1.38 -13.32 -2.46
N GLU A 210 0.80 -14.52 -2.38
CA GLU A 210 1.46 -15.75 -2.82
C GLU A 210 1.70 -15.77 -4.34
N ALA A 211 0.77 -15.27 -5.12
CA ALA A 211 0.98 -15.08 -6.56
C ALA A 211 1.99 -13.96 -6.82
N ALA A 212 1.95 -12.90 -6.00
CA ALA A 212 2.85 -11.74 -6.17
C ALA A 212 4.32 -12.08 -5.94
N TRP A 213 4.69 -12.88 -4.93
CA TRP A 213 6.11 -13.21 -4.74
C TRP A 213 6.70 -14.15 -5.82
N LYS A 214 5.83 -14.75 -6.65
CA LYS A 214 6.25 -15.58 -7.80
C LYS A 214 6.47 -14.76 -9.07
N LEU A 215 6.13 -13.46 -9.06
CA LEU A 215 6.33 -12.58 -10.20
C LEU A 215 7.82 -12.43 -10.54
N PRO A 216 8.13 -12.16 -11.82
CA PRO A 216 9.46 -11.68 -12.21
C PRO A 216 9.84 -10.42 -11.41
N GLY A 217 11.16 -10.21 -11.21
CA GLY A 217 11.66 -8.99 -10.60
C GLY A 217 11.14 -7.74 -11.31
N GLY A 218 10.81 -6.71 -10.55
CA GLY A 218 10.31 -5.44 -11.09
C GLY A 218 9.22 -4.79 -10.24
N ILE A 219 8.67 -3.69 -10.76
CA ILE A 219 7.66 -2.87 -10.09
C ILE A 219 6.27 -3.22 -10.61
N TYR A 220 5.30 -3.30 -9.71
CA TYR A 220 3.90 -3.61 -10.04
C TYR A 220 2.95 -2.71 -9.25
N ASN A 221 1.98 -2.13 -9.92
CA ASN A 221 0.84 -1.48 -9.29
C ASN A 221 -0.06 -2.56 -8.68
N TYR A 222 -0.23 -2.54 -7.35
CA TYR A 222 -0.84 -3.64 -6.62
C TYR A 222 -2.01 -3.15 -5.77
N GLY A 223 -3.19 -3.19 -6.36
CA GLY A 223 -4.43 -2.74 -5.73
C GLY A 223 -5.55 -2.51 -6.72
N SER A 224 -6.66 -2.00 -6.23
CA SER A 224 -7.85 -1.67 -7.01
C SER A 224 -7.62 -0.46 -7.91
N SER A 225 -8.08 -0.53 -9.14
CA SER A 225 -8.22 0.64 -10.01
C SER A 225 -9.34 1.55 -9.53
N ASN A 226 -9.35 2.78 -10.02
CA ASN A 226 -10.46 3.71 -9.90
C ASN A 226 -10.47 4.62 -11.15
N ASP A 227 -11.65 5.09 -11.54
CA ASP A 227 -11.84 5.98 -12.69
C ASP A 227 -12.45 7.33 -12.29
N ALA A 228 -12.62 7.57 -10.99
CA ALA A 228 -13.31 8.73 -10.46
C ALA A 228 -12.60 9.33 -9.23
N ASN A 229 -13.00 10.56 -8.85
CA ASN A 229 -12.62 11.11 -7.56
C ASN A 229 -13.35 10.40 -6.40
N MET A 230 -12.89 10.64 -5.18
CA MET A 230 -13.45 9.97 -4.00
C MET A 230 -14.93 10.30 -3.73
N TYR A 231 -15.39 11.52 -4.07
CA TYR A 231 -16.79 11.86 -3.95
C TYR A 231 -17.66 11.02 -4.90
N GLU A 232 -17.33 10.97 -6.18
CA GLU A 232 -18.09 10.18 -7.18
C GLU A 232 -18.01 8.68 -6.88
N THR A 233 -16.86 8.18 -6.43
CA THR A 233 -16.69 6.79 -6.02
C THR A 233 -17.64 6.43 -4.88
N VAL A 234 -17.64 7.24 -3.80
CA VAL A 234 -18.51 6.99 -2.65
C VAL A 234 -19.96 7.17 -3.01
N ARG A 235 -20.31 8.17 -3.82
CA ARG A 235 -21.68 8.38 -4.30
C ARG A 235 -22.22 7.16 -5.06
N ARG A 236 -21.40 6.56 -5.95
CA ARG A 236 -21.74 5.31 -6.66
C ARG A 236 -21.97 4.15 -5.68
N VAL A 237 -21.10 3.98 -4.69
CA VAL A 237 -21.27 2.95 -3.66
C VAL A 237 -22.55 3.17 -2.85
N MET A 238 -22.81 4.38 -2.37
CA MET A 238 -24.02 4.69 -1.60
C MET A 238 -25.29 4.51 -2.45
N ALA A 239 -25.27 4.84 -3.75
CA ALA A 239 -26.37 4.64 -4.67
C ALA A 239 -26.77 3.15 -4.78
N SER A 240 -25.83 2.21 -4.72
CA SER A 240 -26.11 0.77 -4.74
C SER A 240 -26.89 0.28 -3.50
N PHE A 241 -26.95 1.10 -2.45
CA PHE A 241 -27.76 0.91 -1.24
C PHE A 241 -28.99 1.83 -1.19
N GLY A 242 -29.26 2.60 -2.25
CA GLY A 242 -30.36 3.57 -2.28
C GLY A 242 -30.12 4.81 -1.41
N GLN A 243 -28.90 5.09 -1.05
CA GLN A 243 -28.50 6.13 -0.07
C GLN A 243 -27.49 7.14 -0.65
N GLU A 244 -27.55 7.44 -1.95
CA GLU A 244 -26.58 8.32 -2.62
C GLU A 244 -26.46 9.72 -1.99
N ALA A 245 -27.55 10.22 -1.38
CA ALA A 245 -27.59 11.51 -0.71
C ALA A 245 -26.70 11.59 0.55
N LEU A 246 -26.27 10.45 1.10
CA LEU A 246 -25.33 10.42 2.22
C LEU A 246 -23.90 10.86 1.82
N ALA A 247 -23.54 10.76 0.54
CA ALA A 247 -22.29 11.27 0.04
C ALA A 247 -22.45 12.75 -0.35
N GLU A 248 -21.85 13.63 0.42
CA GLU A 248 -21.81 15.07 0.14
C GLU A 248 -20.49 15.46 -0.51
N LYS A 249 -20.52 16.42 -1.44
CA LYS A 249 -19.32 16.91 -2.09
C LYS A 249 -18.57 17.91 -1.20
N ALA A 250 -17.27 17.65 -0.99
CA ALA A 250 -16.34 18.65 -0.50
C ALA A 250 -15.58 19.23 -1.69
N THR A 251 -15.82 20.50 -1.97
CA THR A 251 -15.17 21.21 -3.07
C THR A 251 -13.92 21.94 -2.62
N GLY A 252 -12.94 22.07 -3.50
CA GLY A 252 -11.72 22.82 -3.27
C GLY A 252 -10.56 21.95 -2.84
N GLY A 253 -9.38 22.56 -2.77
CA GLY A 253 -8.11 21.87 -2.54
C GLY A 253 -7.35 21.58 -3.84
N ASN A 254 -6.11 21.13 -3.70
CA ASN A 254 -5.29 20.74 -4.84
C ASN A 254 -5.75 19.39 -5.36
N VAL A 255 -5.81 19.26 -6.67
CA VAL A 255 -6.11 17.98 -7.33
C VAL A 255 -4.95 17.02 -7.04
N ARG A 256 -5.29 15.81 -6.63
CA ARG A 256 -4.35 14.72 -6.37
C ARG A 256 -4.72 13.51 -7.21
N ASN A 257 -3.78 13.00 -7.99
CA ASN A 257 -3.94 11.77 -8.74
C ASN A 257 -2.99 10.68 -8.24
N LEU A 258 -3.56 9.62 -7.71
CA LEU A 258 -2.88 8.40 -7.25
C LEU A 258 -3.50 7.15 -7.90
N MET A 259 -4.27 7.34 -8.98
CA MET A 259 -4.87 6.23 -9.71
C MET A 259 -3.79 5.41 -10.42
N MET A 260 -3.90 4.11 -10.36
CA MET A 260 -2.91 3.18 -10.89
C MET A 260 -3.51 2.31 -12.00
N ARG A 261 -2.75 2.11 -13.09
CA ARG A 261 -3.02 1.08 -14.09
C ARG A 261 -2.62 -0.28 -13.53
N THR A 262 -3.48 -1.26 -13.68
CA THR A 262 -3.26 -2.62 -13.16
C THR A 262 -3.07 -3.66 -14.27
N ASP A 263 -2.96 -3.22 -15.51
CA ASP A 263 -2.84 -4.07 -16.70
C ASP A 263 -1.62 -5.00 -16.65
N LYS A 264 -0.48 -4.51 -16.14
CA LYS A 264 0.74 -5.31 -15.99
C LYS A 264 0.51 -6.46 -15.03
N LEU A 265 -0.12 -6.22 -13.89
CA LEU A 265 -0.42 -7.22 -12.89
C LEU A 265 -1.45 -8.25 -13.41
N ALA A 266 -2.46 -7.78 -14.13
CA ALA A 266 -3.49 -8.62 -14.72
C ALA A 266 -2.93 -9.64 -15.71
N ARG A 267 -1.87 -9.33 -16.47
CA ARG A 267 -1.17 -10.26 -17.37
C ARG A 267 -0.56 -11.46 -16.64
N HIS A 268 -0.33 -11.34 -15.34
CA HIS A 268 0.17 -12.41 -14.46
C HIS A 268 -0.96 -13.12 -13.69
N GLY A 269 -2.22 -12.86 -14.04
CA GLY A 269 -3.38 -13.51 -13.42
C GLY A 269 -3.74 -12.99 -12.02
N ILE A 270 -3.23 -11.82 -11.62
CA ILE A 270 -3.56 -11.19 -10.34
C ILE A 270 -4.53 -10.05 -10.61
N PHE A 271 -5.69 -10.10 -9.97
CA PHE A 271 -6.78 -9.16 -10.18
C PHE A 271 -7.29 -8.60 -8.86
N PHE A 272 -7.67 -7.32 -8.91
CA PHE A 272 -8.46 -6.67 -7.89
C PHE A 272 -9.73 -6.10 -8.53
N PRO A 273 -10.89 -6.12 -7.85
CA PRO A 273 -12.04 -5.37 -8.32
C PRO A 273 -11.71 -3.88 -8.35
N ASP A 274 -12.44 -3.10 -9.16
CA ASP A 274 -12.35 -1.66 -9.03
C ASP A 274 -12.81 -1.20 -7.63
N THR A 275 -12.44 0.02 -7.25
CA THR A 275 -12.66 0.53 -5.89
C THR A 275 -14.14 0.52 -5.49
N ALA A 276 -15.05 0.94 -6.38
CA ALA A 276 -16.46 1.00 -6.05
C ALA A 276 -17.07 -0.40 -5.89
N ALA A 277 -16.78 -1.31 -6.83
CA ALA A 277 -17.23 -2.70 -6.76
C ALA A 277 -16.67 -3.44 -5.54
N GLY A 278 -15.39 -3.20 -5.20
CA GLY A 278 -14.77 -3.78 -4.02
C GLY A 278 -15.42 -3.32 -2.72
N LEU A 279 -15.65 -2.02 -2.57
CA LEU A 279 -16.36 -1.45 -1.41
C LEU A 279 -17.79 -1.94 -1.31
N GLU A 280 -18.53 -1.96 -2.41
CA GLU A 280 -19.90 -2.47 -2.43
C GLU A 280 -19.96 -3.94 -1.98
N ALA A 281 -19.12 -4.80 -2.55
CA ALA A 281 -19.05 -6.21 -2.16
C ALA A 281 -18.67 -6.40 -0.69
N PHE A 282 -17.81 -5.55 -0.15
CA PHE A 282 -17.41 -5.57 1.25
C PHE A 282 -18.55 -5.14 2.18
N LEU A 283 -19.29 -4.08 1.83
CA LEU A 283 -20.40 -3.56 2.64
C LEU A 283 -21.63 -4.46 2.66
N ARG A 284 -21.79 -5.37 1.67
CA ARG A 284 -22.88 -6.35 1.61
C ARG A 284 -22.63 -7.60 2.48
N LYS A 285 -21.43 -7.80 2.99
CA LYS A 285 -21.08 -8.87 3.96
C LYS A 285 -21.55 -8.52 5.37
#